data_6bab3666fc88242fcfc7fd589707e39f
#
_entry.id   6bab3666fc88242fcfc7fd589707e39f
#
_cell.length_a   1.000
_cell.length_b   1.000
_cell.length_c   1.000
_cell.angle_alpha   90.00
_cell.angle_beta   90.00
_cell.angle_gamma   90.00
#
_symmetry.space_group_name_H-M   'P 1'
#
loop_
_entity.id
_entity.type
_entity.pdbx_description
1 polymer ?
#
loop_
_entity_poly.entity_id
_entity_poly.type
_entity_poly.pdbx_seq_one_letter_code
_entity_poly.pdbx_strand_id
1 'polypeptide(L)'
;MNNVLNEFFTKPDSRLLVIAGPCILEDPALNERIGTEVRDACAALGLGYVFKASFDKANRSSIHGHRGPGLERGLAELARLREKLGVPVTTDIHSHEQA
;
A
#
# COMPACT_ATOMS: atom_id res chain seq x y z
N MET A 1 2.20 13.91 7.26
CA MET A 1 1.81 12.68 7.91
C MET A 1 0.31 12.52 7.94
N ASN A 2 -0.15 11.33 7.72
CA ASN A 2 -1.57 11.08 7.61
C ASN A 2 -2.23 11.05 8.99
N ASN A 3 -3.28 11.86 9.17
CA ASN A 3 -3.96 11.95 10.46
C ASN A 3 -4.64 10.65 10.87
N VAL A 4 -5.02 9.83 9.91
CA VAL A 4 -5.64 8.53 10.19
C VAL A 4 -4.70 7.64 10.99
N LEU A 5 -3.44 7.58 10.58
CA LEU A 5 -2.45 6.79 11.33
C LEU A 5 -2.18 7.37 12.71
N ASN A 6 -2.09 8.70 12.82
CA ASN A 6 -1.88 9.33 14.10
C ASN A 6 -3.03 9.03 15.06
N GLU A 7 -4.25 9.11 14.59
CA GLU A 7 -5.41 8.77 15.41
C GLU A 7 -5.35 7.33 15.89
N PHE A 8 -4.93 6.43 15.01
CA PHE A 8 -4.88 5.02 15.33
C PHE A 8 -3.91 4.74 16.48
N PHE A 9 -2.74 5.38 16.46
CA PHE A 9 -1.71 5.13 17.46
C PHE A 9 -1.87 5.94 18.74
N THR A 10 -2.66 7.00 18.72
CA THR A 10 -2.84 7.85 19.88
C THR A 10 -4.14 7.60 20.63
N LYS A 11 -5.10 6.95 20.00
CA LYS A 11 -6.38 6.63 20.63
C LYS A 11 -6.40 5.17 21.06
N PRO A 12 -6.71 4.88 22.32
CA PRO A 12 -6.67 3.50 22.81
C PRO A 12 -7.93 2.68 22.55
N ASP A 13 -8.89 3.19 21.83
CA ASP A 13 -10.16 2.49 21.62
C ASP A 13 -10.13 1.46 20.50
N SER A 14 -8.98 1.08 20.08
CA SER A 14 -8.65 -0.22 19.52
C SER A 14 -9.52 -0.75 18.39
N ARG A 15 -9.69 0.01 17.32
CA ARG A 15 -10.10 -0.60 16.07
C ARG A 15 -8.91 -1.38 15.51
N LEU A 16 -9.21 -2.46 14.78
CA LEU A 16 -8.16 -3.15 14.06
C LEU A 16 -7.71 -2.32 12.87
N LEU A 17 -6.44 -2.40 12.56
CA LEU A 17 -5.85 -1.77 11.40
C LEU A 17 -5.53 -2.85 10.38
N VAL A 18 -6.07 -2.72 9.18
CA VAL A 18 -5.82 -3.65 8.08
C VAL A 18 -4.76 -3.03 7.18
N ILE A 19 -3.68 -3.76 6.97
CA ILE A 19 -2.61 -3.36 6.04
C ILE A 19 -2.58 -4.41 4.94
N ALA A 20 -3.07 -4.06 3.77
CA ALA A 20 -3.27 -5.03 2.71
C ALA A 20 -3.28 -4.38 1.34
N GLY A 21 -2.96 -5.17 0.32
CA GLY A 21 -2.98 -4.75 -1.06
C GLY A 21 -2.39 -5.84 -1.95
N PRO A 22 -2.19 -5.56 -3.25
CA PRO A 22 -1.57 -6.53 -4.14
C PRO A 22 -0.12 -6.75 -3.76
N CYS A 23 0.42 -7.91 -4.11
CA CYS A 23 1.80 -8.21 -3.79
C CYS A 23 2.76 -7.24 -4.46
N ILE A 24 2.45 -6.78 -5.66
CA ILE A 24 3.35 -5.93 -6.43
C ILE A 24 2.54 -4.96 -7.30
N LEU A 25 3.09 -3.79 -7.53
CA LEU A 25 2.43 -2.73 -8.28
C LEU A 25 2.67 -2.89 -9.79
N GLU A 26 2.08 -3.90 -10.39
CA GLU A 26 2.24 -4.16 -11.82
C GLU A 26 1.12 -3.60 -12.68
N ASP A 27 -0.08 -3.58 -12.15
CA ASP A 27 -1.27 -3.27 -12.92
C ASP A 27 -2.05 -2.17 -12.20
N PRO A 28 -2.00 -0.93 -12.70
CA PRO A 28 -2.68 0.19 -12.04
C PRO A 28 -4.19 -0.02 -11.88
N ALA A 29 -4.85 -0.61 -12.86
CA ALA A 29 -6.30 -0.85 -12.76
C ALA A 29 -6.60 -1.87 -11.66
N LEU A 30 -5.79 -2.92 -11.56
CA LEU A 30 -5.96 -3.93 -10.54
C LEU A 30 -5.64 -3.37 -9.15
N ASN A 31 -4.58 -2.55 -9.05
CA ASN A 31 -4.23 -1.90 -7.79
C ASN A 31 -5.39 -1.08 -7.26
N GLU A 32 -5.99 -0.30 -8.11
CA GLU A 32 -7.10 0.56 -7.75
C GLU A 32 -8.32 -0.26 -7.34
N ARG A 33 -8.61 -1.31 -8.08
CA ARG A 33 -9.76 -2.17 -7.79
C ARG A 33 -9.59 -2.88 -6.45
N ILE A 34 -8.43 -3.47 -6.20
CA ILE A 34 -8.15 -4.13 -4.93
C ILE A 34 -8.25 -3.13 -3.78
N GLY A 35 -7.61 -1.97 -3.93
CA GLY A 35 -7.64 -0.96 -2.89
C GLY A 35 -9.04 -0.48 -2.58
N THR A 36 -9.84 -0.24 -3.61
CA THR A 36 -11.22 0.22 -3.44
C THR A 36 -12.05 -0.82 -2.71
N GLU A 37 -11.97 -2.08 -3.11
CA GLU A 37 -12.75 -3.14 -2.50
C GLU A 37 -12.38 -3.34 -1.04
N VAL A 38 -11.10 -3.35 -0.72
CA VAL A 38 -10.66 -3.53 0.67
C VAL A 38 -11.00 -2.30 1.50
N ARG A 39 -10.80 -1.09 0.94
CA ARG A 39 -11.18 0.14 1.63
C ARG A 39 -12.64 0.14 2.02
N ASP A 40 -13.51 -0.21 1.07
CA ASP A 40 -14.94 -0.19 1.30
C ASP A 40 -15.36 -1.25 2.32
N ALA A 41 -14.75 -2.42 2.26
CA ALA A 41 -15.00 -3.47 3.24
C ALA A 41 -14.57 -3.05 4.65
N CYS A 42 -13.41 -2.43 4.76
CA CYS A 42 -12.92 -1.94 6.05
C CYS A 42 -13.83 -0.85 6.60
N ALA A 43 -14.26 0.07 5.75
CA ALA A 43 -15.16 1.13 6.17
C ALA A 43 -16.48 0.56 6.69
N ALA A 44 -17.03 -0.44 6.01
CA ALA A 44 -18.27 -1.07 6.42
C ALA A 44 -18.15 -1.77 7.77
N LEU A 45 -16.96 -2.26 8.10
CA LEU A 45 -16.70 -2.98 9.34
C LEU A 45 -16.13 -2.09 10.45
N GLY A 46 -15.94 -0.81 10.18
CA GLY A 46 -15.34 0.10 11.15
C GLY A 46 -13.87 -0.11 11.40
N LEU A 47 -13.16 -0.63 10.41
CA LEU A 47 -11.73 -0.91 10.52
C LEU A 47 -10.92 0.18 9.84
N GLY A 48 -9.71 0.43 10.35
CA GLY A 48 -8.75 1.29 9.66
C GLY A 48 -8.11 0.54 8.50
N TYR A 49 -7.65 1.25 7.46
CA TYR A 49 -7.05 0.62 6.31
C TYR A 49 -5.82 1.40 5.84
N VAL A 50 -4.76 0.65 5.55
CA VAL A 50 -3.56 1.15 4.88
C VAL A 50 -3.34 0.28 3.65
N PHE A 51 -3.27 0.90 2.48
CA PHE A 51 -2.94 0.17 1.26
C PHE A 51 -1.46 -0.16 1.25
N LYS A 52 -1.15 -1.42 1.02
CA LYS A 52 0.25 -1.87 0.96
C LYS A 52 0.49 -2.64 -0.32
N ALA A 53 1.58 -2.32 -0.99
CA ALA A 53 2.07 -3.08 -2.12
C ALA A 53 3.56 -2.86 -2.28
N SER A 54 4.25 -3.85 -2.82
CA SER A 54 5.66 -3.73 -3.13
C SER A 54 5.83 -3.21 -4.55
N PHE A 55 6.78 -2.32 -4.76
CA PHE A 55 7.17 -1.93 -6.11
C PHE A 55 8.29 -2.80 -6.65
N ASP A 56 8.92 -3.60 -5.79
CA ASP A 56 10.05 -4.46 -6.14
C ASP A 56 10.00 -5.73 -5.28
N LYS A 57 9.91 -6.89 -5.91
CA LYS A 57 9.90 -8.16 -5.20
C LYS A 57 11.33 -8.66 -5.04
N ALA A 58 11.97 -8.25 -3.96
CA ALA A 58 13.36 -8.58 -3.70
C ALA A 58 13.64 -10.07 -3.59
N ASN A 59 12.63 -10.88 -3.29
CA ASN A 59 12.79 -12.32 -3.15
C ASN A 59 12.76 -13.07 -4.48
N ARG A 60 12.62 -12.40 -5.60
CA ARG A 60 12.71 -13.05 -6.90
C ARG A 60 14.15 -13.37 -7.18
N SER A 61 14.40 -14.62 -7.55
CA SER A 61 15.77 -15.10 -7.71
C SER A 61 16.41 -14.80 -9.05
N SER A 62 15.61 -14.56 -10.07
CA SER A 62 16.15 -14.33 -11.42
C SER A 62 16.40 -12.86 -11.65
N ILE A 63 17.58 -12.54 -12.17
CA ILE A 63 17.92 -11.17 -12.56
C ILE A 63 17.13 -10.73 -13.79
N HIS A 64 16.59 -11.66 -14.54
CA HIS A 64 15.73 -11.38 -15.67
C HIS A 64 14.25 -11.48 -15.30
N GLY A 65 13.95 -11.79 -14.06
CA GLY A 65 12.58 -11.90 -13.60
C GLY A 65 11.93 -10.55 -13.47
N HIS A 66 10.62 -10.55 -13.65
CA HIS A 66 9.85 -9.34 -13.48
C HIS A 66 9.81 -8.94 -12.00
N ARG A 67 10.23 -7.74 -11.69
CA ARG A 67 10.34 -7.26 -10.32
C ARG A 67 9.42 -6.09 -10.02
N GLY A 68 8.50 -5.78 -10.92
CA GLY A 68 7.61 -4.67 -10.76
C GLY A 68 8.13 -3.41 -11.45
N PRO A 69 7.48 -2.29 -11.24
CA PRO A 69 7.74 -1.06 -12.01
C PRO A 69 9.00 -0.31 -11.63
N GLY A 70 9.67 -0.68 -10.55
CA GLY A 70 10.84 0.05 -10.08
C GLY A 70 10.47 1.19 -9.13
N LEU A 71 11.49 1.83 -8.57
CA LEU A 71 11.30 2.77 -7.47
C LEU A 71 10.47 3.99 -7.87
N GLU A 72 10.88 4.70 -8.92
CA GLU A 72 10.21 5.94 -9.27
C GLU A 72 8.76 5.73 -9.69
N ARG A 73 8.54 4.74 -10.53
CA ARG A 73 7.19 4.43 -10.98
C ARG A 73 6.33 3.89 -9.84
N GLY A 74 6.93 3.11 -8.96
CA GLY A 74 6.23 2.58 -7.80
C GLY A 74 5.79 3.68 -6.84
N LEU A 75 6.67 4.63 -6.56
CA LEU A 75 6.32 5.75 -5.69
C LEU A 75 5.25 6.64 -6.32
N ALA A 76 5.32 6.86 -7.62
CA ALA A 76 4.29 7.63 -8.32
C ALA A 76 2.93 6.92 -8.25
N GLU A 77 2.93 5.61 -8.42
CA GLU A 77 1.69 4.82 -8.35
C GLU A 77 1.11 4.83 -6.94
N LEU A 78 1.95 4.71 -5.91
CA LEU A 78 1.48 4.80 -4.52
C LEU A 78 0.89 6.17 -4.23
N ALA A 79 1.51 7.24 -4.72
CA ALA A 79 0.97 8.59 -4.54
C ALA A 79 -0.39 8.73 -5.24
N ARG A 80 -0.52 8.18 -6.43
CA ARG A 80 -1.78 8.19 -7.15
C ARG A 80 -2.86 7.45 -6.37
N LEU A 81 -2.52 6.28 -5.84
CA LEU A 81 -3.48 5.48 -5.08
C LEU A 81 -3.88 6.15 -3.78
N ARG A 82 -2.94 6.80 -3.11
CA ARG A 82 -3.28 7.55 -1.91
C ARG A 82 -4.33 8.63 -2.19
N GLU A 83 -4.15 9.37 -3.29
CA GLU A 83 -5.12 10.39 -3.68
C GLU A 83 -6.46 9.77 -4.09
N LYS A 84 -6.41 8.69 -4.85
CA LYS A 84 -7.61 8.06 -5.39
C LYS A 84 -8.42 7.37 -4.31
N LEU A 85 -7.76 6.67 -3.41
CA LEU A 85 -8.43 5.87 -2.38
C LEU A 85 -8.72 6.66 -1.11
N GLY A 86 -7.99 7.74 -0.88
CA GLY A 86 -8.14 8.52 0.34
C GLY A 86 -7.70 7.79 1.59
N VAL A 87 -6.74 6.88 1.48
CA VAL A 87 -6.20 6.12 2.61
C VAL A 87 -4.69 6.21 2.61
N PRO A 88 -4.03 6.00 3.75
CA PRO A 88 -2.57 5.93 3.79
C PRO A 88 -2.06 4.79 2.93
N VAL A 89 -0.88 4.94 2.40
CA VAL A 89 -0.22 3.91 1.61
C VAL A 89 1.14 3.60 2.20
N THR A 90 1.61 2.37 1.99
CA THR A 90 2.92 1.96 2.46
C THR A 90 3.53 0.96 1.48
N THR A 91 4.84 0.79 1.59
CA THR A 91 5.58 -0.20 0.81
C THR A 91 6.75 -0.67 1.64
N ASP A 92 7.40 -1.74 1.20
CA ASP A 92 8.63 -2.21 1.80
C ASP A 92 9.83 -1.74 0.98
N ILE A 93 10.97 -1.65 1.64
CA ILE A 93 12.23 -1.32 0.99
C ILE A 93 13.19 -2.48 1.15
N HIS A 94 13.98 -2.71 0.12
CA HIS A 94 14.89 -3.86 0.07
C HIS A 94 16.35 -3.45 -0.02
N SER A 95 16.64 -2.15 -0.05
CA SER A 95 17.99 -1.62 0.06
C SER A 95 17.93 -0.24 0.70
N HIS A 96 19.03 0.19 1.32
CA HIS A 96 19.03 1.51 1.92
C HIS A 96 19.04 2.63 0.87
N GLU A 97 19.33 2.32 -0.39
CA GLU A 97 19.20 3.30 -1.46
C GLU A 97 17.75 3.67 -1.72
N GLN A 98 16.82 2.78 -1.37
CA GLN A 98 15.40 3.02 -1.55
C GLN A 98 14.79 3.80 -0.40
N ALA A 99 15.51 3.89 0.67
CA ALA A 99 15.03 4.62 1.81
C ALA A 99 15.11 6.13 1.58
#